data_43d38b3a1fe4a4e97784d6cb692699c6
#
_entry.id   43d38b3a1fe4a4e97784d6cb692699c6
#
_cell.length_a   1.000
_cell.length_b   1.000
_cell.length_c   1.000
_cell.angle_alpha   90.00
_cell.angle_beta   90.00
_cell.angle_gamma   90.00
#
_symmetry.space_group_name_H-M   'P 1'
#
loop_
_entity.id
_entity.type
_entity.pdbx_description
1 polymer ?
#
loop_
_entity_poly.entity_id
_entity_poly.type
_entity_poly.pdbx_seq_one_letter_code
_entity_poly.pdbx_strand_id
1 'polypeptide(L)'
;MSSISTLVTRNLLDVFGENDPVRRRAAIDEIYTEDGVFYDPTSGAHRGRDEIDRVAGAIRATHPDFRYQPIAESEELGNGGRLKWVSGRPGEAPVYAGTDFIIVRDGRIAALYLFFDKLP
;
A
#
# COMPACT_ATOMS: atom_id res chain seq x y z
N MET A 1 2.87 19.71 0.33
CA MET A 1 2.96 18.66 1.38
C MET A 1 1.80 17.69 1.19
N SER A 2 2.06 16.41 1.14
CA SER A 2 1.00 15.41 0.99
C SER A 2 0.30 15.18 2.33
N SER A 3 -1.04 15.09 2.29
CA SER A 3 -1.81 14.69 3.46
C SER A 3 -1.62 13.18 3.72
N ILE A 4 -1.97 12.74 4.94
CA ILE A 4 -1.93 11.32 5.30
C ILE A 4 -2.89 10.53 4.40
N SER A 5 -4.08 11.07 4.13
CA SER A 5 -5.04 10.44 3.21
C SER A 5 -4.47 10.28 1.81
N THR A 6 -3.77 11.27 1.29
CA THR A 6 -3.10 11.19 0.00
C THR A 6 -2.02 10.11 0.00
N LEU A 7 -1.22 10.04 1.05
CA LEU A 7 -0.14 9.06 1.16
C LEU A 7 -0.66 7.62 1.20
N VAL A 8 -1.68 7.33 2.02
CA VAL A 8 -2.22 5.97 2.11
C VAL A 8 -2.90 5.56 0.81
N THR A 9 -3.55 6.49 0.12
CA THR A 9 -4.18 6.23 -1.18
C THR A 9 -3.12 5.99 -2.27
N ARG A 10 -2.09 6.81 -2.32
CA ARG A 10 -0.99 6.63 -3.27
C ARG A 10 -0.24 5.31 -3.03
N ASN A 11 -0.05 4.94 -1.78
CA ASN A 11 0.55 3.65 -1.47
C ASN A 11 -0.24 2.49 -2.09
N LEU A 12 -1.56 2.52 -1.96
CA LEU A 12 -2.41 1.48 -2.53
C LEU A 12 -2.35 1.47 -4.07
N LEU A 13 -2.50 2.61 -4.70
CA LEU A 13 -2.68 2.70 -6.16
C LEU A 13 -1.37 2.80 -6.93
N ASP A 14 -0.39 3.54 -6.41
CA ASP A 14 0.85 3.84 -7.14
C ASP A 14 2.02 2.91 -6.76
N VAL A 15 1.91 2.17 -5.65
CA VAL A 15 2.93 1.21 -5.23
C VAL A 15 2.41 -0.21 -5.41
N PHE A 16 1.43 -0.62 -4.63
CA PHE A 16 0.93 -2.01 -4.67
C PHE A 16 0.02 -2.27 -5.87
N GLY A 17 -0.60 -1.24 -6.42
CA GLY A 17 -1.43 -1.31 -7.63
C GLY A 17 -0.69 -1.03 -8.93
N GLU A 18 0.60 -0.68 -8.91
CA GLU A 18 1.36 -0.26 -10.09
C GLU A 18 2.19 -1.41 -10.66
N ASN A 19 1.92 -1.79 -11.90
CA ASN A 19 2.64 -2.85 -12.61
C ASN A 19 4.00 -2.40 -13.16
N ASP A 20 4.11 -1.12 -13.55
CA ASP A 20 5.36 -0.59 -14.10
C ASP A 20 6.40 -0.41 -12.98
N PRO A 21 7.52 -1.15 -13.03
CA PRO A 21 8.52 -1.09 -11.96
C PRO A 21 9.18 0.29 -11.81
N VAL A 22 9.30 1.05 -12.90
CA VAL A 22 9.91 2.39 -12.86
C VAL A 22 8.97 3.36 -12.13
N ARG A 23 7.69 3.35 -12.47
CA ARG A 23 6.69 4.21 -11.81
C ARG A 23 6.51 3.83 -10.36
N ARG A 24 6.48 2.53 -10.06
CA ARG A 24 6.35 2.04 -8.68
C ARG A 24 7.52 2.53 -7.83
N ARG A 25 8.75 2.37 -8.31
CA ARG A 25 9.93 2.83 -7.57
C ARG A 25 9.91 4.34 -7.36
N ALA A 26 9.55 5.10 -8.37
CA ALA A 26 9.44 6.56 -8.26
C ALA A 26 8.43 6.96 -7.17
N ALA A 27 7.29 6.28 -7.10
CA ALA A 27 6.29 6.52 -6.05
C ALA A 27 6.86 6.18 -4.66
N ILE A 28 7.53 5.05 -4.52
CA ILE A 28 8.16 4.65 -3.25
C ILE A 28 9.16 5.70 -2.78
N ASP A 29 10.03 6.18 -3.66
CA ASP A 29 11.03 7.20 -3.32
C ASP A 29 10.39 8.52 -2.88
N GLU A 30 9.19 8.80 -3.39
CA GLU A 30 8.47 10.04 -3.09
C GLU A 30 7.68 9.96 -1.78
N ILE A 31 7.03 8.83 -1.51
CA ILE A 31 6.08 8.74 -0.40
C ILE A 31 6.60 8.03 0.85
N TYR A 32 7.70 7.26 0.76
CA TYR A 32 8.28 6.57 1.91
C TYR A 32 9.53 7.26 2.44
N THR A 33 9.75 7.16 3.75
CA THR A 33 11.05 7.49 4.32
C THR A 33 12.09 6.46 3.86
N GLU A 34 13.39 6.80 3.92
CA GLU A 34 14.44 5.87 3.52
C GLU A 34 14.46 4.60 4.38
N ASP A 35 14.10 4.72 5.64
CA ASP A 35 14.05 3.63 6.61
C ASP A 35 12.63 3.07 6.81
N GLY A 36 11.72 3.36 5.89
CA GLY A 36 10.34 2.90 5.96
C GLY A 36 10.23 1.38 6.08
N VAL A 37 9.21 0.92 6.78
CA VAL A 37 8.99 -0.51 7.02
C VAL A 37 7.60 -0.91 6.56
N PHE A 38 7.53 -2.00 5.82
CA PHE A 38 6.27 -2.64 5.48
C PHE A 38 6.12 -3.93 6.29
N TYR A 39 5.05 -4.01 7.08
CA TYR A 39 4.69 -5.19 7.84
C TYR A 39 3.61 -5.96 7.09
N ASP A 40 4.00 -7.14 6.57
CA ASP A 40 3.11 -8.05 5.84
C ASP A 40 2.74 -9.20 6.77
N PRO A 41 1.44 -9.54 6.95
CA PRO A 41 1.03 -10.61 7.86
C PRO A 41 1.53 -11.98 7.45
N THR A 42 1.89 -12.17 6.16
CA THR A 42 2.38 -13.43 5.64
C THR A 42 3.90 -13.56 5.68
N SER A 43 4.62 -12.49 5.31
CA SER A 43 6.07 -12.53 5.13
C SER A 43 6.88 -11.71 6.14
N GLY A 44 6.22 -10.99 7.05
CA GLY A 44 6.90 -10.25 8.11
C GLY A 44 7.30 -8.83 7.74
N ALA A 45 8.37 -8.34 8.37
CA ALA A 45 8.82 -6.96 8.20
C ALA A 45 9.81 -6.83 7.04
N HIS A 46 9.59 -5.82 6.20
CA HIS A 46 10.46 -5.48 5.08
C HIS A 46 10.92 -4.03 5.25
N ARG A 47 12.22 -3.84 5.47
CA ARG A 47 12.80 -2.54 5.78
C ARG A 47 13.49 -1.92 4.61
N GLY A 48 13.22 -0.63 4.39
CA GLY A 48 13.87 0.18 3.38
C GLY A 48 13.17 0.12 2.03
N ARG A 49 13.43 1.14 1.22
CA ARG A 49 12.77 1.31 -0.07
C ARG A 49 13.05 0.17 -1.05
N ASP A 50 14.27 -0.38 -1.05
CA ASP A 50 14.62 -1.48 -1.94
C ASP A 50 13.80 -2.73 -1.62
N GLU A 51 13.66 -3.06 -0.34
CA GLU A 51 12.87 -4.21 0.09
C GLU A 51 11.39 -4.02 -0.16
N ILE A 52 10.86 -2.83 0.10
CA ILE A 52 9.45 -2.52 -0.17
C ILE A 52 9.16 -2.67 -1.67
N ASP A 53 10.04 -2.16 -2.52
CA ASP A 53 9.91 -2.29 -3.97
C ASP A 53 9.95 -3.74 -4.43
N ARG A 54 10.88 -4.52 -3.90
CA ARG A 54 11.01 -5.95 -4.22
C ARG A 54 9.73 -6.71 -3.87
N VAL A 55 9.19 -6.48 -2.68
CA VAL A 55 8.00 -7.20 -2.20
C VAL A 55 6.75 -6.74 -2.96
N ALA A 56 6.59 -5.44 -3.17
CA ALA A 56 5.47 -4.91 -3.95
C ALA A 56 5.47 -5.47 -5.37
N GLY A 57 6.65 -5.55 -6.00
CA GLY A 57 6.82 -6.15 -7.32
C GLY A 57 6.46 -7.63 -7.35
N ALA A 58 6.87 -8.38 -6.34
CA ALA A 58 6.54 -9.80 -6.22
C ALA A 58 5.03 -10.01 -6.05
N ILE A 59 4.37 -9.18 -5.26
CA ILE A 59 2.91 -9.24 -5.09
C ILE A 59 2.21 -8.96 -6.42
N ARG A 60 2.64 -7.92 -7.15
CA ARG A 60 2.07 -7.60 -8.47
C ARG A 60 2.25 -8.74 -9.48
N ALA A 61 3.37 -9.42 -9.42
CA ALA A 61 3.67 -10.53 -10.34
C ALA A 61 2.74 -11.73 -10.14
N THR A 62 2.21 -11.94 -8.94
CA THR A 62 1.27 -13.05 -8.68
C THR A 62 -0.07 -12.85 -9.39
N HIS A 63 -0.56 -11.60 -9.44
CA HIS A 63 -1.84 -11.25 -10.04
C HIS A 63 -1.73 -9.88 -10.75
N PRO A 64 -1.04 -9.81 -11.91
CA PRO A 64 -0.84 -8.53 -12.59
C PRO A 64 -2.12 -7.90 -13.14
N ASP A 65 -3.18 -8.68 -13.30
CA ASP A 65 -4.49 -8.23 -13.75
C ASP A 65 -5.42 -7.78 -12.61
N PHE A 66 -5.00 -7.96 -11.35
CA PHE A 66 -5.80 -7.51 -10.22
C PHE A 66 -5.67 -6.00 -10.06
N ARG A 67 -6.78 -5.37 -9.66
CA ARG A 67 -6.82 -3.95 -9.32
C ARG A 67 -7.20 -3.79 -7.86
N TYR A 68 -6.54 -2.84 -7.20
CA TYR A 68 -6.91 -2.41 -5.85
C TYR A 68 -7.96 -1.31 -5.96
N GLN A 69 -8.99 -1.42 -5.13
CA GLN A 69 -10.07 -0.44 -5.11
C GLN A 69 -10.41 -0.08 -3.67
N PRO A 70 -10.28 1.22 -3.30
CA PRO A 70 -10.78 1.68 -2.00
C PRO A 70 -12.29 1.44 -1.91
N ILE A 71 -12.75 0.95 -0.75
CA ILE A 71 -14.18 0.71 -0.49
C ILE A 71 -14.77 1.65 0.54
N ALA A 72 -13.97 2.55 1.09
CA ALA A 72 -14.38 3.57 2.02
C ALA A 72 -13.43 4.76 1.91
N GLU A 73 -13.81 5.91 2.45
CA GLU A 73 -12.90 7.04 2.55
C GLU A 73 -11.78 6.72 3.53
N SER A 74 -10.58 7.21 3.24
CA SER A 74 -9.46 7.10 4.17
C SER A 74 -9.74 7.91 5.43
N GLU A 75 -9.21 7.44 6.55
CA GLU A 75 -9.36 8.08 7.84
C GLU A 75 -7.99 8.47 8.39
N GLU A 76 -7.90 9.63 9.00
CA GLU A 76 -6.67 10.14 9.64
C GLU A 76 -6.89 10.33 11.13
N LEU A 77 -5.87 10.01 11.92
CA LEU A 77 -5.85 10.27 13.35
C LEU A 77 -4.39 10.45 13.80
N GLY A 78 -4.07 11.64 14.33
CA GLY A 78 -2.71 11.94 14.72
C GLY A 78 -1.75 11.84 13.53
N ASN A 79 -0.71 11.04 13.65
CA ASN A 79 0.24 10.75 12.57
C ASN A 79 -0.08 9.46 11.81
N GLY A 80 -1.26 8.89 12.05
CA GLY A 80 -1.70 7.65 11.41
C GLY A 80 -2.83 7.85 10.43
N GLY A 81 -2.98 6.90 9.52
CA GLY A 81 -4.09 6.86 8.58
C GLY A 81 -4.39 5.45 8.14
N ARG A 82 -5.63 5.20 7.78
CA ARG A 82 -6.04 3.88 7.31
C ARG A 82 -6.95 3.97 6.10
N LEU A 83 -6.90 2.92 5.28
CA LEU A 83 -7.73 2.81 4.08
C LEU A 83 -8.13 1.36 3.88
N LYS A 84 -9.44 1.13 3.76
CA LYS A 84 -9.99 -0.19 3.44
C LYS A 84 -10.08 -0.37 1.94
N TRP A 85 -9.73 -1.57 1.47
CA TRP A 85 -9.68 -1.85 0.05
C TRP A 85 -10.08 -3.29 -0.25
N VAL A 86 -10.44 -3.52 -1.51
CA VAL A 86 -10.60 -4.87 -2.09
C VAL A 86 -9.70 -4.97 -3.31
N SER A 87 -9.38 -6.21 -3.70
CA SER A 87 -8.55 -6.49 -4.87
C SER A 87 -9.07 -7.71 -5.61
N GLY A 88 -9.08 -7.62 -6.93
CA GLY A 88 -9.49 -8.68 -7.83
C GLY A 88 -9.45 -8.21 -9.27
N ARG A 89 -9.94 -9.03 -10.18
CA ARG A 89 -10.05 -8.66 -11.60
C ARG A 89 -11.17 -7.66 -11.80
N PRO A 90 -10.98 -6.67 -12.70
CA PRO A 90 -12.04 -5.72 -13.02
C PRO A 90 -13.32 -6.43 -13.45
N GLY A 91 -14.46 -6.00 -12.90
CA GLY A 91 -15.76 -6.55 -13.24
C GLY A 91 -16.09 -7.88 -12.57
N GLU A 92 -15.19 -8.45 -11.77
CA GLU A 92 -15.40 -9.70 -11.05
C GLU A 92 -15.48 -9.43 -9.53
N ALA A 93 -15.97 -10.41 -8.78
CA ALA A 93 -16.01 -10.33 -7.33
C ALA A 93 -14.57 -10.23 -6.78
N PRO A 94 -14.36 -9.46 -5.69
CA PRO A 94 -13.03 -9.35 -5.11
C PRO A 94 -12.52 -10.69 -4.58
N VAL A 95 -11.20 -10.89 -4.70
CA VAL A 95 -10.50 -12.08 -4.19
C VAL A 95 -9.88 -11.79 -2.83
N TYR A 96 -9.40 -10.55 -2.61
CA TYR A 96 -8.80 -10.12 -1.35
C TYR A 96 -9.48 -8.86 -0.84
N ALA A 97 -9.48 -8.72 0.48
CA ALA A 97 -9.87 -7.50 1.17
C ALA A 97 -8.84 -7.20 2.24
N GLY A 98 -8.57 -5.94 2.47
CA GLY A 98 -7.58 -5.54 3.47
C GLY A 98 -7.78 -4.12 3.96
N THR A 99 -7.02 -3.80 5.00
CA THR A 99 -6.88 -2.46 5.53
C THR A 99 -5.39 -2.14 5.60
N ASP A 100 -5.01 -1.05 4.96
CA ASP A 100 -3.68 -0.47 5.10
C ASP A 100 -3.72 0.58 6.19
N PHE A 101 -2.79 0.48 7.14
CA PHE A 101 -2.60 1.49 8.18
C PHE A 101 -1.18 2.02 8.06
N ILE A 102 -1.03 3.36 7.99
CA ILE A 102 0.28 3.99 7.88
C ILE A 102 0.57 4.89 9.08
N ILE A 103 1.85 4.98 9.41
CA ILE A 103 2.41 5.98 10.31
C ILE A 103 3.27 6.91 9.46
N VAL A 104 3.06 8.21 9.62
CA VAL A 104 3.74 9.25 8.84
C VAL A 104 4.75 9.98 9.71
N ARG A 105 5.93 10.21 9.15
CA ARG A 105 6.99 11.02 9.77
C ARG A 105 7.59 11.90 8.68
N ASP A 106 7.71 13.19 8.97
CA ASP A 106 8.28 14.18 8.05
C ASP A 106 7.61 14.19 6.67
N GLY A 107 6.28 14.02 6.65
CA GLY A 107 5.49 14.07 5.43
C GLY A 107 5.60 12.82 4.56
N ARG A 108 6.17 11.72 5.08
CA ARG A 108 6.35 10.46 4.35
C ARG A 108 5.94 9.28 5.21
N ILE A 109 5.67 8.16 4.56
CA ILE A 109 5.31 6.91 5.24
C ILE A 109 6.55 6.34 5.93
N ALA A 110 6.51 6.24 7.25
CA ALA A 110 7.56 5.59 8.04
C ALA A 110 7.26 4.12 8.29
N ALA A 111 5.97 3.75 8.34
CA ALA A 111 5.56 2.37 8.52
C ALA A 111 4.23 2.12 7.82
N LEU A 112 4.12 0.96 7.19
CA LEU A 112 2.88 0.45 6.61
C LEU A 112 2.56 -0.89 7.26
N TYR A 113 1.33 -1.00 7.76
CA TYR A 113 0.79 -2.25 8.33
C TYR A 113 -0.34 -2.73 7.44
N LEU A 114 -0.24 -3.96 6.95
CA LEU A 114 -1.29 -4.59 6.18
C LEU A 114 -2.07 -5.56 7.06
N PHE A 115 -3.37 -5.39 7.10
CA PHE A 115 -4.29 -6.33 7.74
C PHE A 115 -5.22 -6.89 6.67
N PHE A 116 -5.31 -8.22 6.56
CA PHE A 116 -6.33 -8.82 5.71
C PHE A 116 -7.67 -8.83 6.43
N ASP A 117 -8.73 -8.48 5.70
CA ASP A 117 -10.10 -8.45 6.20
C ASP A 117 -10.91 -9.57 5.57
N LYS A 118 -12.09 -9.82 6.13
CA LYS A 118 -13.08 -10.70 5.49
C LYS A 118 -13.58 -10.05 4.22
N LEU A 119 -13.82 -10.85 3.20
CA LEU A 119 -14.45 -10.37 1.97
C LEU A 119 -15.87 -9.85 2.28
N PRO A 120 -16.28 -8.75 1.62
CA PRO A 120 -17.62 -8.20 1.80
C PRO A 120 -18.72 -9.12 1.30
#